data_7d2a27e373e8e0a83cec161aeab5cce4
#
_entry.id   7d2a27e373e8e0a83cec161aeab5cce4
#
_cell.length_a   1.000
_cell.length_b   1.000
_cell.length_c   1.000
_cell.angle_alpha   90.00
_cell.angle_beta   90.00
_cell.angle_gamma   90.00
#
_symmetry.space_group_name_H-M   'P 1'
#
loop_
_entity.id
_entity.type
_entity.pdbx_description
1 polymer ?
#
loop_
_entity_poly.entity_id
_entity_poly.type
_entity_poly.pdbx_seq_one_letter_code
_entity_poly.pdbx_strand_id
1 'polypeptide(L)'
;MDSFYKFSFKTFASITLLFSLGAIAQEIEEVIVTATKKEESIQDLAISVEAFSAEDMQTNMINDLDDLQEVVPGMSASKGIGSGGAYAIRGTGSYGVGAAVVGAVVTAMNGHSVNTSTVFDIGFYDVERVEVLKGPQGTLYGRNAVS
;
A
#
# COMPACT_ATOMS: atom_id res chain seq x y z
N MET A 1 44.88 28.17 -41.20
CA MET A 1 43.87 27.07 -41.10
C MET A 1 43.80 26.47 -39.70
N ASP A 2 44.84 26.59 -38.88
CA ASP A 2 44.90 25.97 -37.54
C ASP A 2 44.14 26.68 -36.41
N SER A 3 43.79 27.96 -36.60
CA SER A 3 43.11 28.75 -35.54
C SER A 3 41.60 28.45 -35.42
N PHE A 4 40.95 28.03 -36.52
CA PHE A 4 39.52 27.72 -36.53
C PHE A 4 39.21 26.40 -35.81
N TYR A 5 40.07 25.37 -35.93
CA TYR A 5 39.88 24.09 -35.25
C TYR A 5 40.03 24.17 -33.73
N LYS A 6 40.93 25.02 -33.25
CA LYS A 6 41.16 25.24 -31.79
C LYS A 6 39.98 25.96 -31.11
N PHE A 7 39.28 26.81 -31.85
CA PHE A 7 38.11 27.51 -31.32
C PHE A 7 36.87 26.60 -31.25
N SER A 8 36.66 25.78 -32.27
CA SER A 8 35.56 24.80 -32.36
C SER A 8 35.64 23.72 -31.27
N PHE A 9 36.86 23.23 -30.98
CA PHE A 9 37.07 22.20 -29.96
C PHE A 9 36.81 22.68 -28.52
N LYS A 10 37.15 23.93 -28.22
CA LYS A 10 36.92 24.55 -26.90
C LYS A 10 35.42 24.80 -26.65
N THR A 11 34.68 25.21 -27.66
CA THR A 11 33.22 25.43 -27.55
C THR A 11 32.46 24.11 -27.42
N PHE A 12 32.90 23.06 -28.12
CA PHE A 12 32.28 21.74 -28.01
C PHE A 12 32.52 21.09 -26.62
N ALA A 13 33.72 21.23 -26.07
CA ALA A 13 34.06 20.73 -24.73
C ALA A 13 33.29 21.46 -23.62
N SER A 14 33.00 22.77 -23.77
CA SER A 14 32.21 23.54 -22.80
C SER A 14 30.73 23.17 -22.81
N ILE A 15 30.15 22.81 -23.96
CA ILE A 15 28.74 22.40 -24.07
C ILE A 15 28.53 21.03 -23.46
N THR A 16 29.50 20.10 -23.58
CA THR A 16 29.39 18.76 -23.01
C THR A 16 29.43 18.77 -21.47
N LEU A 17 30.16 19.74 -20.89
CA LEU A 17 30.27 19.85 -19.43
C LEU A 17 29.01 20.41 -18.74
N LEU A 18 28.18 21.15 -19.48
CA LEU A 18 26.91 21.72 -18.97
C LEU A 18 25.76 20.71 -18.95
N PHE A 19 25.88 19.59 -19.66
CA PHE A 19 24.84 18.56 -19.71
C PHE A 19 24.94 17.51 -18.58
N SER A 20 26.02 17.50 -17.82
CA SER A 20 26.28 16.49 -16.74
C SER A 20 25.75 16.86 -15.36
N LEU A 21 25.09 18.02 -15.18
CA LEU A 21 24.57 18.46 -13.86
C LEU A 21 23.10 18.07 -13.59
N GLY A 22 22.48 17.20 -14.37
CA GLY A 22 21.06 16.90 -14.29
C GLY A 22 20.67 15.52 -13.75
N ALA A 23 21.59 14.77 -13.17
CA ALA A 23 21.20 13.55 -12.45
C ALA A 23 20.69 13.93 -11.04
N ILE A 24 19.45 14.38 -10.96
CA ILE A 24 18.71 14.41 -9.69
C ILE A 24 18.50 12.95 -9.33
N ALA A 25 19.27 12.45 -8.37
CA ALA A 25 18.97 11.19 -7.74
C ALA A 25 17.60 11.36 -7.08
N GLN A 26 16.58 10.74 -7.63
CA GLN A 26 15.29 10.65 -7.00
C GLN A 26 15.48 9.75 -5.78
N GLU A 27 15.45 10.34 -4.60
CA GLU A 27 15.46 9.59 -3.33
C GLU A 27 14.20 8.75 -3.34
N ILE A 28 14.38 7.43 -3.42
CA ILE A 28 13.25 6.50 -3.34
C ILE A 28 12.87 6.48 -1.87
N GLU A 29 11.72 7.03 -1.54
CA GLU A 29 11.15 6.99 -0.22
C GLU A 29 10.95 5.53 0.19
N GLU A 30 11.66 5.10 1.22
CA GLU A 30 11.56 3.74 1.73
C GLU A 30 10.27 3.61 2.55
N VAL A 31 9.33 2.81 2.04
CA VAL A 31 8.07 2.55 2.74
C VAL A 31 8.30 1.43 3.76
N ILE A 32 8.26 1.79 5.05
CA ILE A 32 8.36 0.86 6.16
C ILE A 32 6.96 0.37 6.54
N VAL A 33 6.80 -0.95 6.64
CA VAL A 33 5.54 -1.61 7.02
C VAL A 33 5.72 -2.45 8.29
N THR A 34 4.63 -2.66 8.99
CA THR A 34 4.58 -3.46 10.23
C THR A 34 3.78 -4.77 10.06
N ALA A 35 3.42 -5.07 8.82
CA ALA A 35 2.59 -6.20 8.42
C ALA A 35 3.09 -7.56 8.91
N THR A 36 4.40 -7.74 9.06
CA THR A 36 5.02 -8.96 9.60
C THR A 36 5.19 -8.94 11.12
N LYS A 37 4.60 -7.97 11.83
CA LYS A 37 4.82 -7.66 13.25
C LYS A 37 6.25 -7.24 13.58
N LYS A 38 6.97 -6.78 12.57
CA LYS A 38 8.28 -6.14 12.62
C LYS A 38 8.27 -4.98 11.65
N GLU A 39 9.06 -3.97 11.93
CA GLU A 39 9.31 -2.89 10.98
C GLU A 39 10.30 -3.39 9.93
N GLU A 40 9.83 -3.52 8.70
CA GLU A 40 10.63 -3.98 7.57
C GLU A 40 10.30 -3.14 6.34
N SER A 41 11.26 -3.01 5.43
CA SER A 41 11.01 -2.38 4.15
C SER A 41 10.04 -3.21 3.31
N ILE A 42 9.07 -2.57 2.67
CA ILE A 42 8.13 -3.26 1.78
C ILE A 42 8.84 -4.03 0.65
N GLN A 43 10.05 -3.57 0.27
CA GLN A 43 10.84 -4.20 -0.79
C GLN A 43 11.51 -5.51 -0.35
N ASP A 44 11.72 -5.70 0.96
CA ASP A 44 12.35 -6.89 1.51
C ASP A 44 11.33 -8.01 1.81
N LEU A 45 10.04 -7.71 1.72
CA LEU A 45 8.99 -8.66 2.01
C LEU A 45 8.78 -9.66 0.86
N ALA A 46 8.74 -10.95 1.19
CA ALA A 46 8.39 -12.02 0.23
C ALA A 46 6.89 -12.13 -0.06
N ILE A 47 6.08 -11.20 0.44
CA ILE A 47 4.63 -11.16 0.28
C ILE A 47 4.21 -9.88 -0.44
N SER A 48 3.07 -9.92 -1.11
CA SER A 48 2.49 -8.73 -1.73
C SER A 48 1.81 -7.88 -0.67
N VAL A 49 2.36 -6.70 -0.40
CA VAL A 49 1.83 -5.72 0.54
C VAL A 49 1.57 -4.42 -0.20
N GLU A 50 0.49 -3.76 0.12
CA GLU A 50 0.25 -2.36 -0.23
C GLU A 50 0.07 -1.57 1.07
N ALA A 51 0.74 -0.44 1.14
CA ALA A 51 0.69 0.44 2.30
C ALA A 51 0.29 1.86 1.86
N PHE A 52 -0.59 2.47 2.61
CA PHE A 52 -1.07 3.82 2.40
C PHE A 52 -0.81 4.61 3.68
N SER A 53 0.00 5.64 3.59
CA SER A 53 0.22 6.60 4.68
C SER A 53 -1.02 7.48 4.89
N ALA A 54 -1.05 8.25 5.97
CA ALA A 54 -2.11 9.23 6.19
C ALA A 54 -2.23 10.25 5.05
N GLU A 55 -1.11 10.65 4.44
CA GLU A 55 -1.07 11.54 3.28
C GLU A 55 -1.61 10.86 2.01
N ASP A 56 -1.25 9.60 1.76
CA ASP A 56 -1.78 8.82 0.66
C ASP A 56 -3.29 8.64 0.79
N MET A 57 -3.77 8.35 1.99
CA MET A 57 -5.20 8.21 2.26
C MET A 57 -5.96 9.51 1.97
N GLN A 58 -5.44 10.66 2.38
CA GLN A 58 -6.04 11.95 2.08
C GLN A 58 -6.03 12.27 0.58
N THR A 59 -4.92 12.03 -0.09
CA THR A 59 -4.75 12.31 -1.53
C THR A 59 -5.68 11.44 -2.38
N ASN A 60 -5.85 10.17 -2.01
CA ASN A 60 -6.70 9.21 -2.71
C ASN A 60 -8.14 9.17 -2.16
N MET A 61 -8.49 10.06 -1.22
CA MET A 61 -9.82 10.12 -0.58
C MET A 61 -10.25 8.80 0.06
N ILE A 62 -9.32 8.07 0.66
CA ILE A 62 -9.57 6.80 1.35
C ILE A 62 -10.02 7.11 2.78
N ASN A 63 -11.29 6.98 3.06
CA ASN A 63 -11.89 7.30 4.35
C ASN A 63 -12.35 6.06 5.12
N ASP A 64 -12.58 4.95 4.42
CA ASP A 64 -13.05 3.70 4.98
C ASP A 64 -12.55 2.48 4.15
N LEU A 65 -12.99 1.28 4.56
CA LEU A 65 -12.63 0.05 3.85
C LEU A 65 -13.25 -0.07 2.45
N ASP A 66 -14.39 0.59 2.21
CA ASP A 66 -15.02 0.56 0.88
C ASP A 66 -14.16 1.34 -0.13
N ASP A 67 -13.55 2.44 0.30
CA ASP A 67 -12.71 3.26 -0.58
C ASP A 67 -11.43 2.51 -0.98
N LEU A 68 -10.92 1.61 -0.12
CA LEU A 68 -9.72 0.80 -0.43
C LEU A 68 -9.89 -0.07 -1.68
N GLN A 69 -11.10 -0.52 -2.00
CA GLN A 69 -11.31 -1.36 -3.20
C GLN A 69 -10.99 -0.63 -4.50
N GLU A 70 -11.05 0.70 -4.51
CA GLU A 70 -10.77 1.50 -5.69
C GLU A 70 -9.27 1.64 -5.98
N VAL A 71 -8.46 1.55 -4.93
CA VAL A 71 -7.00 1.73 -5.01
C VAL A 71 -6.22 0.45 -4.84
N VAL A 72 -6.81 -0.61 -4.26
CA VAL A 72 -6.17 -1.91 -4.02
C VAL A 72 -6.59 -2.93 -5.07
N PRO A 73 -5.73 -3.29 -6.04
CA PRO A 73 -6.05 -4.26 -7.06
C PRO A 73 -6.41 -5.64 -6.46
N GLY A 74 -7.55 -6.17 -6.91
CA GLY A 74 -8.05 -7.46 -6.47
C GLY A 74 -8.74 -7.46 -5.11
N MET A 75 -8.97 -6.30 -4.52
CA MET A 75 -9.87 -6.13 -3.38
C MET A 75 -11.29 -5.83 -3.86
N SER A 76 -12.26 -6.38 -3.18
CA SER A 76 -13.68 -6.02 -3.32
C SER A 76 -14.30 -5.86 -1.95
N ALA A 77 -15.05 -4.81 -1.77
CA ALA A 77 -15.79 -4.51 -0.55
C ALA A 77 -17.27 -4.33 -0.89
N SER A 78 -18.14 -4.67 0.02
CA SER A 78 -19.59 -4.49 -0.12
C SER A 78 -20.21 -4.25 1.24
N LYS A 79 -20.84 -3.10 1.42
CA LYS A 79 -21.65 -2.83 2.60
C LYS A 79 -22.87 -3.75 2.60
N GLY A 80 -23.01 -4.54 3.66
CA GLY A 80 -24.19 -5.39 3.87
C GLY A 80 -25.41 -4.60 4.32
N ILE A 81 -26.57 -5.25 4.29
CA ILE A 81 -27.78 -4.70 4.90
C ILE A 81 -27.68 -4.91 6.42
N GLY A 82 -27.60 -3.84 7.19
CA GLY A 82 -27.40 -3.88 8.65
C GLY A 82 -25.93 -3.74 9.04
N SER A 83 -25.60 -4.08 10.30
CA SER A 83 -24.23 -4.00 10.78
C SER A 83 -23.39 -5.09 10.15
N GLY A 84 -22.55 -4.75 9.21
CA GLY A 84 -21.57 -5.65 8.62
C GLY A 84 -21.42 -5.48 7.13
N GLY A 85 -20.23 -5.68 6.66
CA GLY A 85 -19.86 -5.71 5.27
C GLY A 85 -19.15 -7.01 4.92
N ALA A 86 -18.95 -7.24 3.64
CA ALA A 86 -18.17 -8.33 3.12
C ALA A 86 -17.01 -7.77 2.32
N TYR A 87 -15.82 -8.30 2.50
CA TYR A 87 -14.72 -8.02 1.61
C TYR A 87 -13.94 -9.27 1.27
N ALA A 88 -13.33 -9.20 0.11
CA ALA A 88 -12.50 -10.27 -0.41
C ALA A 88 -11.23 -9.69 -1.01
N ILE A 89 -10.16 -10.44 -0.90
CA ILE A 89 -8.88 -10.16 -1.55
C ILE A 89 -8.58 -11.33 -2.47
N ARG A 90 -8.30 -11.04 -3.75
CA ARG A 90 -8.05 -12.06 -4.78
C ARG A 90 -9.16 -13.11 -4.89
N GLY A 91 -10.43 -12.67 -4.71
CA GLY A 91 -11.60 -13.56 -4.76
C GLY A 91 -11.81 -14.43 -3.52
N THR A 92 -10.92 -14.36 -2.52
CA THR A 92 -11.08 -15.07 -1.26
C THR A 92 -11.58 -14.08 -0.20
N GLY A 93 -12.75 -14.34 0.37
CA GLY A 93 -13.38 -13.38 1.27
C GLY A 93 -14.44 -13.99 2.17
N SER A 94 -15.09 -13.11 2.90
CA SER A 94 -16.21 -13.44 3.78
C SER A 94 -17.48 -12.90 3.17
N TYR A 95 -18.34 -13.81 2.78
CA TYR A 95 -19.65 -13.48 2.28
C TYR A 95 -20.70 -13.98 3.28
N GLY A 96 -21.03 -13.18 4.27
CA GLY A 96 -22.02 -13.58 5.23
C GLY A 96 -22.37 -12.51 6.26
N VAL A 97 -23.57 -12.56 6.76
CA VAL A 97 -24.11 -11.62 7.77
C VAL A 97 -24.18 -12.36 9.10
N GLY A 98 -23.53 -11.81 10.12
CA GLY A 98 -23.66 -12.30 11.48
C GLY A 98 -22.35 -12.59 12.19
N ALA A 99 -22.38 -12.57 13.52
CA ALA A 99 -21.22 -12.76 14.39
C ALA A 99 -20.57 -14.15 14.30
N ALA A 100 -21.22 -15.12 13.67
CA ALA A 100 -20.71 -16.49 13.48
C ALA A 100 -19.97 -16.69 12.16
N VAL A 101 -19.96 -15.69 11.27
CA VAL A 101 -19.24 -15.80 9.99
C VAL A 101 -17.76 -15.57 10.23
N VAL A 102 -17.00 -16.62 10.06
CA VAL A 102 -15.54 -16.59 10.15
C VAL A 102 -15.01 -16.17 8.79
N GLY A 103 -14.49 -14.94 8.73
CA GLY A 103 -13.94 -14.40 7.50
C GLY A 103 -12.62 -15.03 7.06
N ALA A 104 -12.41 -15.10 5.76
CA ALA A 104 -11.12 -15.50 5.17
C ALA A 104 -10.11 -14.33 5.13
N VAL A 105 -10.58 -13.10 5.31
CA VAL A 105 -9.77 -11.90 5.46
C VAL A 105 -9.84 -11.44 6.91
N VAL A 106 -8.71 -11.19 7.51
CA VAL A 106 -8.58 -10.71 8.89
C VAL A 106 -8.26 -9.22 8.88
N THR A 107 -9.01 -8.45 9.65
CA THR A 107 -8.68 -7.05 9.93
C THR A 107 -8.00 -6.97 11.28
N ALA A 108 -6.94 -6.19 11.36
CA ALA A 108 -6.23 -5.92 12.60
C ALA A 108 -6.07 -4.40 12.80
N MET A 109 -6.19 -3.95 14.03
CA MET A 109 -5.88 -2.58 14.45
C MET A 109 -4.80 -2.64 15.53
N ASN A 110 -3.72 -1.90 15.35
CA ASN A 110 -2.57 -1.89 16.25
C ASN A 110 -2.07 -3.32 16.60
N GLY A 111 -2.04 -4.19 15.58
CA GLY A 111 -1.59 -5.59 15.70
C GLY A 111 -2.60 -6.56 16.33
N HIS A 112 -3.78 -6.09 16.73
CA HIS A 112 -4.84 -6.91 17.31
C HIS A 112 -5.96 -7.16 16.30
N SER A 113 -6.34 -8.44 16.12
CA SER A 113 -7.49 -8.78 15.28
C SER A 113 -8.78 -8.19 15.85
N VAL A 114 -9.52 -7.53 14.98
CA VAL A 114 -10.82 -6.94 15.29
C VAL A 114 -11.91 -7.60 14.48
N ASN A 115 -13.14 -7.56 15.00
CA ASN A 115 -14.26 -8.14 14.27
C ASN A 115 -14.56 -7.26 13.05
N THR A 116 -14.60 -7.91 11.91
CA THR A 116 -14.85 -7.33 10.60
C THR A 116 -16.08 -6.43 10.56
N SER A 117 -17.21 -6.87 11.12
CA SER A 117 -18.46 -6.12 11.08
C SER A 117 -18.40 -4.76 11.79
N THR A 118 -17.55 -4.64 12.79
CA THR A 118 -17.38 -3.37 13.53
C THR A 118 -16.54 -2.37 12.76
N VAL A 119 -15.57 -2.84 11.96
CA VAL A 119 -14.63 -1.97 11.26
C VAL A 119 -15.25 -1.32 10.02
N PHE A 120 -16.26 -1.94 9.42
CA PHE A 120 -16.97 -1.35 8.28
C PHE A 120 -17.73 -0.08 8.62
N ASP A 121 -18.19 0.04 9.87
CA ASP A 121 -18.98 1.20 10.30
C ASP A 121 -18.09 2.33 10.86
N ILE A 122 -16.78 2.04 11.02
CA ILE A 122 -15.81 3.00 11.56
C ILE A 122 -14.92 3.48 10.41
N GLY A 123 -14.98 4.77 10.11
CA GLY A 123 -14.03 5.38 9.18
C GLY A 123 -12.61 5.40 9.73
N PHE A 124 -11.63 5.66 8.88
CA PHE A 124 -10.22 5.76 9.25
C PHE A 124 -9.92 7.11 9.94
N TYR A 125 -10.37 7.23 11.21
CA TYR A 125 -10.09 8.39 12.04
C TYR A 125 -8.75 8.20 12.76
N ASP A 126 -7.86 9.17 12.62
CA ASP A 126 -6.55 9.20 13.30
C ASP A 126 -5.71 7.94 13.07
N VAL A 127 -5.77 7.42 11.84
CA VAL A 127 -5.00 6.27 11.39
C VAL A 127 -3.73 6.75 10.72
N GLU A 128 -2.58 6.29 11.21
CA GLU A 128 -1.26 6.63 10.67
C GLU A 128 -1.04 6.02 9.29
N ARG A 129 -1.46 4.76 9.11
CA ARG A 129 -1.34 4.01 7.85
C ARG A 129 -2.31 2.84 7.79
N VAL A 130 -2.60 2.41 6.58
CA VAL A 130 -3.32 1.17 6.30
C VAL A 130 -2.43 0.25 5.48
N GLU A 131 -2.33 -1.00 5.89
CA GLU A 131 -1.53 -2.02 5.21
C GLU A 131 -2.44 -3.15 4.74
N VAL A 132 -2.37 -3.50 3.47
CA VAL A 132 -3.15 -4.60 2.87
C VAL A 132 -2.19 -5.71 2.43
N LEU A 133 -2.25 -6.84 3.13
CA LEU A 133 -1.44 -8.01 2.84
C LEU A 133 -2.23 -8.98 1.97
N LYS A 134 -1.66 -9.35 0.84
CA LYS A 134 -2.30 -10.23 -0.14
C LYS A 134 -1.64 -11.60 -0.12
N GLY A 135 -2.35 -12.57 0.41
CA GLY A 135 -1.91 -13.96 0.50
C GLY A 135 -1.99 -14.52 1.91
N PRO A 136 -1.78 -15.84 2.10
CA PRO A 136 -1.97 -16.52 3.37
C PRO A 136 -1.06 -15.97 4.47
N GLN A 137 -1.64 -15.47 5.56
CA GLN A 137 -0.95 -14.93 6.73
C GLN A 137 -1.31 -15.67 8.02
N GLY A 138 -1.64 -16.96 7.91
CA GLY A 138 -2.13 -17.76 9.02
C GLY A 138 -1.16 -17.87 10.20
N THR A 139 0.14 -17.80 9.98
CA THR A 139 1.16 -17.85 11.02
C THR A 139 1.20 -16.60 11.90
N LEU A 140 0.88 -15.43 11.34
CA LEU A 140 0.95 -14.14 12.02
C LEU A 140 -0.40 -13.69 12.56
N TYR A 141 -1.46 -13.93 11.80
CA TYR A 141 -2.80 -13.42 12.07
C TYR A 141 -3.84 -14.51 12.35
N GLY A 142 -3.39 -15.78 12.41
CA GLY A 142 -4.23 -16.91 12.76
C GLY A 142 -4.92 -17.57 11.56
N ARG A 143 -5.59 -18.70 11.85
CA ARG A 143 -6.13 -19.64 10.85
C ARG A 143 -7.07 -19.03 9.80
N ASN A 144 -7.61 -17.88 10.05
CA ASN A 144 -8.58 -17.23 9.18
C ASN A 144 -7.95 -16.25 8.17
N ALA A 145 -6.66 -15.97 8.30
CA ALA A 145 -5.93 -15.12 7.38
C ALA A 145 -5.46 -15.95 6.18
N VAL A 146 -6.36 -16.24 5.25
CA VAL A 146 -6.09 -17.10 4.07
C VAL A 146 -5.92 -16.32 2.76
N SER A 147 -6.19 -15.00 2.76
CA SER A 147 -5.96 -14.13 1.59
C SER A 147 -5.32 -12.82 1.99
#